data_b0efa555bb31ee29300873f9f7be653e
#
_entry.id   b0efa555bb31ee29300873f9f7be653e
#
_cell.length_a   1.000
_cell.length_b   1.000
_cell.length_c   1.000
_cell.angle_alpha   90.00
_cell.angle_beta   90.00
_cell.angle_gamma   90.00
#
_symmetry.space_group_name_H-M   'P 1'
#
loop_
_entity.id
_entity.type
_entity.pdbx_description
1 polymer ?
#
loop_
_entity_poly.entity_id
_entity_poly.type
_entity_poly.pdbx_seq_one_letter_code
_entity_poly.pdbx_strand_id
1 'polypeptide(L)'
;MQALAEMTLVMIQTKNLAFSYNGKANFNFPDISLNSGEVLLITGCSGKGKTTLLHLLGGLLKAQSGSIRIGDVNIETLSNKNLDKFRGKNIGLILQQSHFVEAFSVFENVVLSSWLATGRKADEKAKLLLAELGLSDQIHKLTSRLSIGQQQRVSIARALVNEPQLLLADEPTSSLDDENAYKVADLLSQLSKEYGAALIIVTHDQRLKDRFSNQITLA
;
A
#
# COMPACT_ATOMS: atom_id res chain seq x y z
N MET A 1 17.94 -32.09 -15.65
CA MET A 1 17.02 -31.35 -14.79
C MET A 1 17.40 -29.88 -14.90
N GLN A 2 16.77 -29.14 -15.83
CA GLN A 2 16.98 -27.73 -16.02
C GLN A 2 16.22 -27.00 -14.89
N ALA A 3 16.95 -26.20 -14.10
CA ALA A 3 16.36 -25.25 -13.17
C ALA A 3 15.51 -24.26 -14.00
N LEU A 4 14.19 -24.31 -13.85
CA LEU A 4 13.31 -23.23 -14.24
C LEU A 4 13.76 -22.02 -13.40
N ALA A 5 14.48 -21.09 -14.02
CA ALA A 5 14.69 -19.80 -13.44
C ALA A 5 13.30 -19.23 -13.16
N GLU A 6 12.93 -19.06 -11.90
CA GLU A 6 11.74 -18.31 -11.51
C GLU A 6 11.86 -16.92 -12.15
N MET A 7 11.13 -16.71 -13.22
CA MET A 7 10.99 -15.38 -13.81
C MET A 7 10.32 -14.49 -12.76
N THR A 8 11.13 -13.79 -12.00
CA THR A 8 10.65 -12.85 -10.99
C THR A 8 9.81 -11.78 -11.69
N LEU A 9 8.52 -11.80 -11.45
CA LEU A 9 7.59 -10.90 -12.12
C LEU A 9 7.73 -9.49 -11.55
N VAL A 10 8.15 -8.53 -12.39
CA VAL A 10 8.22 -7.11 -12.00
C VAL A 10 6.81 -6.60 -11.76
N MET A 11 6.50 -6.29 -10.50
CA MET A 11 5.18 -5.82 -10.07
C MET A 11 4.98 -4.32 -10.25
N ILE A 12 6.05 -3.52 -10.05
CA ILE A 12 5.99 -2.09 -10.30
C ILE A 12 7.28 -1.60 -10.95
N GLN A 13 7.16 -0.73 -11.93
CA GLN A 13 8.27 -0.01 -12.55
C GLN A 13 7.88 1.44 -12.83
N THR A 14 8.76 2.38 -12.48
CA THR A 14 8.64 3.79 -12.85
C THR A 14 9.80 4.22 -13.73
N LYS A 15 9.56 5.18 -14.63
CA LYS A 15 10.62 5.77 -15.47
C LYS A 15 10.42 7.28 -15.60
N ASN A 16 11.47 8.06 -15.29
CA ASN A 16 11.54 9.51 -15.46
C ASN A 16 10.32 10.25 -14.87
N LEU A 17 9.86 9.82 -13.70
CA LEU A 17 8.63 10.33 -13.09
C LEU A 17 8.84 11.74 -12.55
N ALA A 18 8.02 12.69 -13.04
CA ALA A 18 8.03 14.06 -12.56
C ALA A 18 6.62 14.58 -12.28
N PHE A 19 6.53 15.48 -11.29
CA PHE A 19 5.28 16.09 -10.87
C PHE A 19 5.49 17.51 -10.36
N SER A 20 4.52 18.39 -10.59
CA SER A 20 4.52 19.75 -10.06
C SER A 20 3.13 20.17 -9.60
N TYR A 21 3.06 20.77 -8.41
CA TYR A 21 1.87 21.45 -7.92
C TYR A 21 1.84 22.88 -8.47
N ASN A 22 0.95 23.15 -9.42
CA ASN A 22 0.72 24.51 -9.96
C ASN A 22 2.00 25.23 -10.43
N GLY A 23 2.99 24.50 -10.93
CA GLY A 23 4.25 25.07 -11.42
C GLY A 23 5.20 25.60 -10.33
N LYS A 24 4.88 25.43 -9.04
CA LYS A 24 5.66 26.02 -7.94
C LYS A 24 6.73 25.09 -7.33
N ALA A 25 6.57 23.80 -7.42
CA ALA A 25 7.54 22.82 -6.92
C ALA A 25 7.66 21.68 -7.94
N ASN A 26 8.83 21.47 -8.49
CA ASN A 26 9.09 20.37 -9.40
C ASN A 26 9.71 19.22 -8.62
N PHE A 27 9.02 18.09 -8.59
CA PHE A 27 9.51 16.83 -8.04
C PHE A 27 9.96 15.94 -9.18
N ASN A 28 11.24 15.52 -9.15
CA ASN A 28 11.76 14.48 -10.00
C ASN A 28 12.06 13.28 -9.10
N PHE A 29 11.46 12.15 -9.42
CA PHE A 29 11.58 10.96 -8.60
C PHE A 29 12.56 9.97 -9.23
N PRO A 30 13.30 9.21 -8.41
CA PRO A 30 14.16 8.14 -8.91
C PRO A 30 13.30 7.04 -9.55
N ASP A 31 13.88 6.34 -10.51
CA ASP A 31 13.25 5.17 -11.10
C ASP A 31 13.16 4.05 -10.07
N ILE A 32 12.02 3.40 -10.01
CA ILE A 32 11.72 2.29 -9.10
C ILE A 32 11.47 1.04 -9.92
N SER A 33 11.99 -0.09 -9.47
CA SER A 33 11.65 -1.40 -10.00
C SER A 33 11.60 -2.41 -8.87
N LEU A 34 10.44 -3.03 -8.64
CA LEU A 34 10.24 -4.04 -7.61
C LEU A 34 9.55 -5.27 -8.19
N ASN A 35 9.99 -6.41 -7.72
CA ASN A 35 9.38 -7.69 -8.02
C ASN A 35 8.29 -8.07 -7.00
N SER A 36 7.60 -9.15 -7.28
CA SER A 36 6.65 -9.78 -6.37
C SER A 36 7.31 -10.08 -5.02
N GLY A 37 6.67 -9.68 -3.92
CA GLY A 37 7.12 -9.90 -2.55
C GLY A 37 8.32 -9.05 -2.10
N GLU A 38 8.85 -8.17 -2.96
CA GLU A 38 9.91 -7.23 -2.57
C GLU A 38 9.36 -6.02 -1.82
N VAL A 39 10.19 -5.51 -0.91
CA VAL A 39 9.89 -4.33 -0.10
C VAL A 39 10.86 -3.21 -0.46
N LEU A 40 10.34 -1.99 -0.66
CA LEU A 40 11.11 -0.76 -0.80
C LEU A 40 10.72 0.22 0.30
N LEU A 41 11.72 0.69 1.03
CA LEU A 41 11.57 1.79 1.98
C LEU A 41 11.94 3.12 1.31
N ILE A 42 11.02 4.08 1.32
CA ILE A 42 11.26 5.44 0.83
C ILE A 42 11.33 6.38 2.02
N THR A 43 12.50 6.99 2.20
CA THR A 43 12.78 7.91 3.30
C THR A 43 13.03 9.33 2.78
N GLY A 44 13.16 10.29 3.68
CA GLY A 44 13.46 11.69 3.36
C GLY A 44 12.82 12.66 4.33
N CYS A 45 13.32 13.91 4.36
CA CYS A 45 12.74 14.95 5.21
C CYS A 45 11.31 15.29 4.83
N SER A 46 10.58 15.97 5.73
CA SER A 46 9.24 16.49 5.42
C SER A 46 9.30 17.44 4.20
N GLY A 47 8.26 17.41 3.37
CA GLY A 47 8.18 18.26 2.17
C GLY A 47 8.96 17.77 0.93
N LYS A 48 9.70 16.67 1.01
CA LYS A 48 10.48 16.12 -0.12
C LYS A 48 9.66 15.30 -1.12
N GLY A 49 8.34 15.30 -1.01
CA GLY A 49 7.46 14.67 -2.00
C GLY A 49 7.16 13.18 -1.76
N LYS A 50 7.46 12.62 -0.57
CA LYS A 50 7.19 11.21 -0.25
C LYS A 50 5.72 10.82 -0.48
N THR A 51 4.79 11.53 0.17
CA THR A 51 3.34 11.31 0.00
C THR A 51 2.90 11.62 -1.43
N THR A 52 3.52 12.60 -2.11
CA THR A 52 3.27 12.89 -3.53
C THR A 52 3.62 11.69 -4.40
N LEU A 53 4.81 11.11 -4.20
CA LEU A 53 5.23 9.91 -4.92
C LEU A 53 4.26 8.75 -4.67
N LEU A 54 3.90 8.51 -3.40
CA LEU A 54 2.93 7.47 -3.05
C LEU A 54 1.58 7.70 -3.75
N HIS A 55 1.09 8.93 -3.80
CA HIS A 55 -0.15 9.26 -4.51
C HIS A 55 -0.05 9.08 -6.03
N LEU A 56 1.12 9.35 -6.64
CA LEU A 56 1.38 9.06 -8.05
C LEU A 56 1.34 7.55 -8.31
N LEU A 57 2.08 6.77 -7.51
CA LEU A 57 2.10 5.31 -7.60
C LEU A 57 0.71 4.69 -7.37
N GLY A 58 -0.09 5.30 -6.49
CA GLY A 58 -1.47 4.93 -6.23
C GLY A 58 -2.47 5.38 -7.29
N GLY A 59 -2.04 6.13 -8.31
CA GLY A 59 -2.94 6.70 -9.31
C GLY A 59 -3.95 7.70 -8.74
N LEU A 60 -3.64 8.32 -7.59
CA LEU A 60 -4.43 9.39 -6.97
C LEU A 60 -4.06 10.77 -7.55
N LEU A 61 -2.82 10.90 -8.01
CA LEU A 61 -2.32 12.05 -8.77
C LEU A 61 -1.88 11.56 -10.15
N LYS A 62 -1.99 12.44 -11.14
CA LYS A 62 -1.51 12.17 -12.50
C LYS A 62 -0.11 12.76 -12.65
N ALA A 63 0.84 11.94 -13.13
CA ALA A 63 2.19 12.40 -13.42
C ALA A 63 2.19 13.47 -14.52
N GLN A 64 3.11 14.43 -14.41
CA GLN A 64 3.34 15.44 -15.44
C GLN A 64 4.16 14.84 -16.59
N SER A 65 5.12 13.99 -16.28
CA SER A 65 5.90 13.21 -17.23
C SER A 65 6.36 11.90 -16.63
N GLY A 66 6.87 11.01 -17.45
CA GLY A 66 7.30 9.68 -17.08
C GLY A 66 6.21 8.63 -17.21
N SER A 67 6.44 7.46 -16.64
CA SER A 67 5.49 6.35 -16.68
C SER A 67 5.51 5.54 -15.39
N ILE A 68 4.36 4.96 -15.03
CA ILE A 68 4.18 4.03 -13.92
C ILE A 68 3.53 2.77 -14.49
N ARG A 69 4.24 1.64 -14.43
CA ARG A 69 3.75 0.34 -14.84
C ARG A 69 3.54 -0.54 -13.61
N ILE A 70 2.34 -1.09 -13.46
CA ILE A 70 1.98 -2.04 -12.40
C ILE A 70 1.53 -3.33 -13.08
N GLY A 71 2.23 -4.43 -12.83
CA GLY A 71 2.13 -5.63 -13.64
C GLY A 71 2.39 -5.30 -15.12
N ASP A 72 1.43 -5.63 -15.98
CA ASP A 72 1.52 -5.35 -17.42
C ASP A 72 0.84 -4.05 -17.85
N VAL A 73 0.33 -3.27 -16.90
CA VAL A 73 -0.49 -2.08 -17.18
C VAL A 73 0.27 -0.80 -16.90
N ASN A 74 0.38 0.08 -17.91
CA ASN A 74 0.81 1.46 -17.72
C ASN A 74 -0.41 2.31 -17.30
N ILE A 75 -0.41 2.78 -16.05
CA ILE A 75 -1.58 3.44 -15.47
C ILE A 75 -1.87 4.81 -16.06
N GLU A 76 -0.88 5.51 -16.66
CA GLU A 76 -1.07 6.80 -17.34
C GLU A 76 -1.91 6.68 -18.62
N THR A 77 -1.99 5.49 -19.22
CA THR A 77 -2.77 5.25 -20.43
C THR A 77 -4.25 5.00 -20.14
N LEU A 78 -4.60 4.81 -18.88
CA LEU A 78 -5.97 4.50 -18.48
C LEU A 78 -6.84 5.76 -18.44
N SER A 79 -8.10 5.62 -18.86
CA SER A 79 -9.12 6.63 -18.55
C SER A 79 -9.39 6.67 -17.04
N ASN A 80 -9.88 7.78 -16.50
CA ASN A 80 -10.17 7.92 -15.06
C ASN A 80 -11.03 6.77 -14.54
N LYS A 81 -12.09 6.38 -15.26
CA LYS A 81 -12.97 5.26 -14.88
C LYS A 81 -12.23 3.91 -14.83
N ASN A 82 -11.32 3.67 -15.77
CA ASN A 82 -10.53 2.44 -15.80
C ASN A 82 -9.44 2.45 -14.74
N LEU A 83 -8.83 3.62 -14.49
CA LEU A 83 -7.85 3.81 -13.42
C LEU A 83 -8.48 3.54 -12.04
N ASP A 84 -9.69 4.04 -11.77
CA ASP A 84 -10.41 3.79 -10.52
C ASP A 84 -10.67 2.29 -10.30
N LYS A 85 -11.11 1.60 -11.36
CA LYS A 85 -11.32 0.14 -11.30
C LYS A 85 -9.99 -0.62 -11.12
N PHE A 86 -8.94 -0.20 -11.83
CA PHE A 86 -7.62 -0.79 -11.72
C PHE A 86 -7.07 -0.61 -10.31
N ARG A 87 -7.12 0.60 -9.76
CA ARG A 87 -6.69 0.93 -8.39
C ARG A 87 -7.40 0.04 -7.36
N GLY A 88 -8.74 -0.01 -7.43
CA GLY A 88 -9.52 -0.81 -6.49
C GLY A 88 -9.14 -2.29 -6.45
N LYS A 89 -8.71 -2.85 -7.58
CA LYS A 89 -8.35 -4.28 -7.69
C LYS A 89 -6.87 -4.56 -7.42
N ASN A 90 -5.98 -3.67 -7.85
CA ASN A 90 -4.56 -3.99 -7.96
C ASN A 90 -3.67 -3.20 -6.99
N ILE A 91 -4.20 -2.18 -6.29
CA ILE A 91 -3.44 -1.34 -5.38
C ILE A 91 -4.09 -1.33 -4.00
N GLY A 92 -3.37 -1.78 -3.00
CA GLY A 92 -3.75 -1.65 -1.59
C GLY A 92 -3.12 -0.40 -0.98
N LEU A 93 -3.92 0.45 -0.36
CA LEU A 93 -3.46 1.68 0.29
C LEU A 93 -3.61 1.57 1.80
N ILE A 94 -2.51 1.78 2.52
CA ILE A 94 -2.46 1.88 3.98
C ILE A 94 -2.01 3.30 4.27
N LEU A 95 -2.93 4.14 4.69
CA LEU A 95 -2.70 5.56 4.94
C LEU A 95 -2.39 5.81 6.41
N GLN A 96 -1.64 6.87 6.70
CA GLN A 96 -1.32 7.31 8.06
C GLN A 96 -2.58 7.49 8.92
N GLN A 97 -3.64 8.08 8.36
CA GLN A 97 -4.98 8.10 8.95
C GLN A 97 -5.86 7.08 8.21
N SER A 98 -6.48 6.18 8.96
CA SER A 98 -7.16 5.03 8.38
C SER A 98 -8.45 5.34 7.61
N HIS A 99 -9.05 6.52 7.81
CA HIS A 99 -10.29 6.97 7.14
C HIS A 99 -11.37 5.86 7.05
N PHE A 100 -11.75 5.33 8.19
CA PHE A 100 -12.82 4.36 8.27
C PHE A 100 -14.19 5.02 8.09
N VAL A 101 -15.15 4.25 7.57
CA VAL A 101 -16.56 4.63 7.67
C VAL A 101 -17.00 4.36 9.10
N GLU A 102 -17.18 5.41 9.88
CA GLU A 102 -17.40 5.34 11.34
C GLU A 102 -18.66 4.56 11.74
N ALA A 103 -19.70 4.63 10.89
CA ALA A 103 -20.95 3.91 11.10
C ALA A 103 -20.85 2.40 10.83
N PHE A 104 -19.75 1.92 10.24
CA PHE A 104 -19.54 0.54 9.86
C PHE A 104 -18.69 -0.20 10.89
N SER A 105 -19.01 -1.47 11.08
CA SER A 105 -18.18 -2.41 11.83
C SER A 105 -16.81 -2.63 11.16
N VAL A 106 -15.89 -3.27 11.87
CA VAL A 106 -14.61 -3.73 11.35
C VAL A 106 -14.80 -4.55 10.06
N PHE A 107 -15.69 -5.54 10.11
CA PHE A 107 -15.99 -6.41 8.98
C PHE A 107 -16.53 -5.63 7.78
N GLU A 108 -17.50 -4.75 7.99
CA GLU A 108 -18.09 -3.94 6.93
C GLU A 108 -17.11 -2.99 6.28
N ASN A 109 -16.17 -2.40 7.05
CA ASN A 109 -15.10 -1.58 6.50
C ASN A 109 -14.16 -2.35 5.57
N VAL A 110 -13.87 -3.62 5.86
CA VAL A 110 -13.04 -4.47 4.99
C VAL A 110 -13.82 -4.88 3.74
N VAL A 111 -15.06 -5.37 3.91
CA VAL A 111 -15.91 -5.82 2.81
C VAL A 111 -16.26 -4.69 1.84
N LEU A 112 -16.40 -3.46 2.34
CA LEU A 112 -16.65 -2.28 1.51
C LEU A 112 -15.61 -2.12 0.40
N SER A 113 -14.32 -2.37 0.71
CA SER A 113 -13.25 -2.26 -0.29
C SER A 113 -13.43 -3.24 -1.44
N SER A 114 -13.82 -4.48 -1.15
CA SER A 114 -14.07 -5.47 -2.21
C SER A 114 -15.32 -5.13 -3.04
N TRP A 115 -16.36 -4.66 -2.37
CA TRP A 115 -17.57 -4.25 -3.05
C TRP A 115 -17.38 -3.06 -3.99
N LEU A 116 -16.66 -2.03 -3.54
CA LEU A 116 -16.32 -0.87 -4.36
C LEU A 116 -15.44 -1.22 -5.58
N ALA A 117 -14.49 -2.14 -5.39
CA ALA A 117 -13.55 -2.56 -6.44
C ALA A 117 -14.18 -3.46 -7.50
N THR A 118 -15.07 -4.37 -7.10
CA THR A 118 -15.53 -5.48 -7.93
C THR A 118 -17.04 -5.56 -8.11
N GLY A 119 -17.82 -4.82 -7.33
CA GLY A 119 -19.28 -4.94 -7.23
C GLY A 119 -19.72 -6.17 -6.43
N ARG A 120 -18.80 -6.94 -5.84
CA ARG A 120 -19.07 -8.15 -5.06
C ARG A 120 -18.44 -8.06 -3.67
N LYS A 121 -19.13 -8.61 -2.68
CA LYS A 121 -18.61 -8.71 -1.31
C LYS A 121 -17.72 -9.94 -1.18
N ALA A 122 -16.53 -9.76 -0.64
CA ALA A 122 -15.58 -10.85 -0.36
C ALA A 122 -15.68 -11.27 1.12
N ASP A 123 -16.87 -11.69 1.56
CA ASP A 123 -17.18 -11.91 2.98
C ASP A 123 -16.29 -12.96 3.63
N GLU A 124 -16.12 -14.13 2.99
CA GLU A 124 -15.28 -15.20 3.55
C GLU A 124 -13.81 -14.80 3.62
N LYS A 125 -13.32 -14.12 2.59
CA LYS A 125 -11.93 -13.64 2.57
C LYS A 125 -11.69 -12.56 3.61
N ALA A 126 -12.64 -11.64 3.80
CA ALA A 126 -12.56 -10.63 4.85
C ALA A 126 -12.48 -11.26 6.24
N LYS A 127 -13.27 -12.32 6.50
CA LYS A 127 -13.21 -13.07 7.77
C LYS A 127 -11.87 -13.76 7.97
N LEU A 128 -11.34 -14.43 6.93
CA LEU A 128 -10.03 -15.10 6.99
C LEU A 128 -8.91 -14.11 7.27
N LEU A 129 -8.87 -12.99 6.53
CA LEU A 129 -7.89 -11.93 6.77
C LEU A 129 -7.97 -11.33 8.18
N LEU A 130 -9.17 -11.06 8.66
CA LEU A 130 -9.37 -10.52 10.00
C LEU A 130 -8.95 -11.54 11.08
N ALA A 131 -9.16 -12.84 10.84
CA ALA A 131 -8.70 -13.89 11.75
C ALA A 131 -7.17 -13.99 11.76
N GLU A 132 -6.52 -13.98 10.59
CA GLU A 132 -5.06 -13.97 10.42
C GLU A 132 -4.42 -12.77 11.15
N LEU A 133 -5.08 -11.61 11.11
CA LEU A 133 -4.64 -10.40 11.78
C LEU A 133 -5.02 -10.35 13.28
N GLY A 134 -5.58 -11.43 13.85
CA GLY A 134 -5.95 -11.52 15.26
C GLY A 134 -7.13 -10.62 15.65
N LEU A 135 -8.08 -10.41 14.74
CA LEU A 135 -9.24 -9.54 14.93
C LEU A 135 -10.59 -10.29 14.93
N SER A 136 -10.59 -11.63 15.03
CA SER A 136 -11.82 -12.45 14.99
C SER A 136 -12.88 -11.96 15.97
N ASP A 137 -12.50 -11.62 17.20
CA ASP A 137 -13.42 -11.17 18.26
C ASP A 137 -13.84 -9.69 18.10
N GLN A 138 -13.28 -9.00 17.11
CA GLN A 138 -13.52 -7.58 16.88
C GLN A 138 -14.39 -7.29 15.67
N ILE A 139 -14.73 -8.29 14.87
CA ILE A 139 -15.35 -8.13 13.53
C ILE A 139 -16.67 -7.33 13.54
N HIS A 140 -17.44 -7.41 14.63
CA HIS A 140 -18.71 -6.71 14.78
C HIS A 140 -18.62 -5.37 15.52
N LYS A 141 -17.42 -5.00 16.01
CA LYS A 141 -17.21 -3.72 16.69
C LYS A 141 -17.09 -2.58 15.69
N LEU A 142 -17.47 -1.40 16.12
CA LEU A 142 -17.13 -0.16 15.39
C LEU A 142 -15.62 0.08 15.49
N THR A 143 -15.02 0.62 14.44
CA THR A 143 -13.56 0.89 14.38
C THR A 143 -13.11 1.90 15.43
N SER A 144 -13.98 2.81 15.87
CA SER A 144 -13.74 3.77 16.95
C SER A 144 -13.53 3.12 18.34
N ARG A 145 -13.93 1.86 18.51
CA ARG A 145 -13.74 1.12 19.76
C ARG A 145 -12.48 0.26 19.80
N LEU A 146 -11.66 0.34 18.76
CA LEU A 146 -10.42 -0.41 18.64
C LEU A 146 -9.23 0.41 19.14
N SER A 147 -8.19 -0.27 19.66
CA SER A 147 -6.88 0.34 19.87
C SER A 147 -6.26 0.78 18.53
N ILE A 148 -5.30 1.71 18.58
CA ILE A 148 -4.58 2.20 17.37
C ILE A 148 -3.95 1.02 16.59
N GLY A 149 -3.31 0.08 17.29
CA GLY A 149 -2.73 -1.11 16.66
C GLY A 149 -3.77 -2.03 16.02
N GLN A 150 -4.97 -2.17 16.61
CA GLN A 150 -6.07 -2.90 15.99
C GLN A 150 -6.61 -2.17 14.75
N GLN A 151 -6.77 -0.85 14.83
CA GLN A 151 -7.16 -0.03 13.67
C GLN A 151 -6.16 -0.17 12.52
N GLN A 152 -4.86 -0.18 12.82
CA GLN A 152 -3.82 -0.41 11.82
C GLN A 152 -4.00 -1.78 11.13
N ARG A 153 -4.27 -2.84 11.88
CA ARG A 153 -4.53 -4.18 11.32
C ARG A 153 -5.81 -4.21 10.46
N VAL A 154 -6.85 -3.48 10.83
CA VAL A 154 -8.05 -3.32 9.97
C VAL A 154 -7.70 -2.61 8.67
N SER A 155 -6.85 -1.57 8.70
CA SER A 155 -6.36 -0.90 7.49
C SER A 155 -5.57 -1.83 6.57
N ILE A 156 -4.76 -2.71 7.15
CA ILE A 156 -4.02 -3.75 6.41
C ILE A 156 -5.01 -4.75 5.77
N ALA A 157 -5.99 -5.25 6.52
CA ALA A 157 -7.03 -6.14 5.97
C ALA A 157 -7.78 -5.50 4.80
N ARG A 158 -8.14 -4.22 4.95
CA ARG A 158 -8.81 -3.44 3.91
C ARG A 158 -7.98 -3.30 2.64
N ALA A 159 -6.67 -3.14 2.77
CA ALA A 159 -5.75 -3.04 1.65
C ALA A 159 -5.55 -4.38 0.93
N LEU A 160 -5.57 -5.51 1.67
CA LEU A 160 -5.27 -6.84 1.16
C LEU A 160 -6.48 -7.62 0.62
N VAL A 161 -7.71 -7.25 1.00
CA VAL A 161 -8.91 -8.04 0.69
C VAL A 161 -9.11 -8.30 -0.82
N ASN A 162 -8.57 -7.45 -1.68
CA ASN A 162 -8.62 -7.59 -3.14
C ASN A 162 -7.37 -8.25 -3.76
N GLU A 163 -6.44 -8.81 -2.96
CA GLU A 163 -5.17 -9.40 -3.42
C GLU A 163 -4.41 -8.47 -4.37
N PRO A 164 -4.03 -7.29 -3.91
CA PRO A 164 -3.40 -6.31 -4.79
C PRO A 164 -2.00 -6.75 -5.24
N GLN A 165 -1.57 -6.29 -6.41
CA GLN A 165 -0.20 -6.46 -6.91
C GLN A 165 0.78 -5.51 -6.23
N LEU A 166 0.28 -4.36 -5.75
CA LEU A 166 1.08 -3.31 -5.11
C LEU A 166 0.43 -2.88 -3.79
N LEU A 167 1.21 -2.92 -2.72
CA LEU A 167 0.87 -2.32 -1.43
C LEU A 167 1.65 -1.03 -1.23
N LEU A 168 0.95 0.03 -0.90
CA LEU A 168 1.50 1.34 -0.61
C LEU A 168 1.15 1.71 0.83
N ALA A 169 2.16 1.97 1.66
CA ALA A 169 1.98 2.34 3.07
C ALA A 169 2.59 3.71 3.35
N ASP A 170 1.76 4.66 3.76
CA ASP A 170 2.17 6.01 4.17
C ASP A 170 2.25 6.08 5.69
N GLU A 171 3.48 6.22 6.22
CA GLU A 171 3.79 6.35 7.64
C GLU A 171 3.10 5.30 8.53
N PRO A 172 3.18 3.98 8.19
CA PRO A 172 2.34 2.95 8.83
C PRO A 172 2.65 2.72 10.32
N THR A 173 3.76 3.30 10.83
CA THR A 173 4.24 3.11 12.21
C THR A 173 4.29 4.39 13.04
N SER A 174 3.91 5.54 12.46
CA SER A 174 4.13 6.86 13.07
C SER A 174 3.41 7.09 14.41
N SER A 175 2.31 6.38 14.65
CA SER A 175 1.50 6.50 15.89
C SER A 175 1.69 5.33 16.85
N LEU A 176 2.73 4.50 16.64
CA LEU A 176 2.98 3.29 17.41
C LEU A 176 4.26 3.43 18.25
N ASP A 177 4.28 2.76 19.40
CA ASP A 177 5.50 2.53 20.16
C ASP A 177 6.47 1.62 19.41
N ASP A 178 7.70 1.49 19.88
CA ASP A 178 8.76 0.76 19.18
C ASP A 178 8.41 -0.71 18.93
N GLU A 179 7.87 -1.39 19.94
CA GLU A 179 7.52 -2.81 19.83
C GLU A 179 6.42 -3.04 18.78
N ASN A 180 5.37 -2.21 18.81
CA ASN A 180 4.27 -2.31 17.85
C ASN A 180 4.67 -1.85 16.45
N ALA A 181 5.59 -0.87 16.33
CA ALA A 181 6.13 -0.44 15.05
C ALA A 181 6.87 -1.58 14.33
N TYR A 182 7.73 -2.30 15.03
CA TYR A 182 8.43 -3.47 14.47
C TYR A 182 7.45 -4.59 14.10
N LYS A 183 6.47 -4.88 14.95
CA LYS A 183 5.43 -5.90 14.63
C LYS A 183 4.66 -5.57 13.37
N VAL A 184 4.29 -4.31 13.15
CA VAL A 184 3.57 -3.87 11.95
C VAL A 184 4.47 -3.94 10.71
N ALA A 185 5.74 -3.54 10.82
CA ALA A 185 6.69 -3.63 9.72
C ALA A 185 6.93 -5.09 9.27
N ASP A 186 7.12 -6.00 10.22
CA ASP A 186 7.30 -7.42 9.97
C ASP A 186 6.04 -8.04 9.35
N LEU A 187 4.87 -7.70 9.90
CA LEU A 187 3.58 -8.15 9.38
C LEU A 187 3.38 -7.72 7.93
N LEU A 188 3.63 -6.44 7.61
CA LEU A 188 3.52 -5.94 6.24
C LEU A 188 4.48 -6.66 5.28
N SER A 189 5.74 -6.89 5.70
CA SER A 189 6.73 -7.63 4.92
C SER A 189 6.33 -9.08 4.70
N GLN A 190 5.82 -9.76 5.74
CA GLN A 190 5.33 -11.12 5.64
C GLN A 190 4.16 -11.23 4.67
N LEU A 191 3.12 -10.41 4.86
CA LEU A 191 1.92 -10.41 4.03
C LEU A 191 2.22 -10.04 2.57
N SER A 192 3.15 -9.10 2.33
CA SER A 192 3.62 -8.76 0.99
C SER A 192 4.17 -9.98 0.24
N LYS A 193 5.00 -10.78 0.91
CA LYS A 193 5.55 -12.03 0.35
C LYS A 193 4.48 -13.11 0.15
N GLU A 194 3.62 -13.28 1.14
CA GLU A 194 2.58 -14.32 1.15
C GLU A 194 1.53 -14.08 0.06
N TYR A 195 1.12 -12.83 -0.13
CA TYR A 195 0.18 -12.43 -1.18
C TYR A 195 0.85 -12.09 -2.52
N GLY A 196 2.18 -12.19 -2.62
CA GLY A 196 2.93 -11.90 -3.83
C GLY A 196 2.85 -10.44 -4.29
N ALA A 197 2.56 -9.50 -3.39
CA ALA A 197 2.48 -8.08 -3.68
C ALA A 197 3.86 -7.41 -3.54
N ALA A 198 4.20 -6.43 -4.38
CA ALA A 198 5.29 -5.50 -4.08
C ALA A 198 4.84 -4.53 -2.98
N LEU A 199 5.72 -4.21 -2.02
CA LEU A 199 5.41 -3.29 -0.91
C LEU A 199 6.31 -2.06 -0.98
N ILE A 200 5.71 -0.88 -0.98
CA ILE A 200 6.42 0.39 -0.83
C ILE A 200 5.97 1.05 0.47
N ILE A 201 6.91 1.29 1.37
CA ILE A 201 6.68 2.00 2.63
C ILE A 201 7.33 3.38 2.52
N VAL A 202 6.54 4.42 2.72
CA VAL A 202 7.02 5.79 2.83
C VAL A 202 7.04 6.17 4.30
N THR A 203 8.19 6.61 4.82
CA THR A 203 8.31 7.00 6.22
C THR A 203 9.49 7.91 6.50
N HIS A 204 9.42 8.63 7.61
CA HIS A 204 10.57 9.31 8.24
C HIS A 204 11.09 8.55 9.48
N ASP A 205 10.47 7.42 9.82
CA ASP A 205 10.77 6.62 10.99
C ASP A 205 12.13 5.91 10.84
N GLN A 206 13.10 6.31 11.66
CA GLN A 206 14.45 5.75 11.64
C GLN A 206 14.47 4.26 12.03
N ARG A 207 13.51 3.81 12.85
CA ARG A 207 13.41 2.42 13.30
C ARG A 207 13.27 1.42 12.15
N LEU A 208 12.66 1.85 11.03
CA LEU A 208 12.46 0.99 9.86
C LEU A 208 13.68 0.93 8.94
N LYS A 209 14.61 1.88 9.04
CA LYS A 209 15.80 1.88 8.19
C LYS A 209 16.71 0.67 8.41
N ASP A 210 16.82 0.23 9.64
CA ASP A 210 17.66 -0.93 9.97
C ASP A 210 17.00 -2.26 9.58
N ARG A 211 15.71 -2.23 9.31
CA ARG A 211 14.91 -3.41 9.01
C ARG A 211 14.86 -3.76 7.52
N PHE A 212 14.93 -2.78 6.66
CA PHE A 212 14.80 -2.94 5.22
C PHE A 212 16.09 -2.50 4.52
N SER A 213 16.74 -3.41 3.79
CA SER A 213 17.98 -3.12 3.07
C SER A 213 17.75 -2.36 1.75
N ASN A 214 16.60 -2.55 1.12
CA ASN A 214 16.25 -1.88 -0.13
C ASN A 214 15.61 -0.52 0.19
N GLN A 215 16.36 0.57 0.00
CA GLN A 215 15.97 1.91 0.42
C GLN A 215 16.28 2.96 -0.63
N ILE A 216 15.39 3.96 -0.73
CA ILE A 216 15.61 5.19 -1.48
C ILE A 216 15.41 6.38 -0.54
N THR A 217 16.32 7.35 -0.59
CA THR A 217 16.18 8.61 0.16
C THR A 217 15.84 9.74 -0.82
N LEU A 218 14.68 10.38 -0.63
CA LEU A 218 14.33 11.58 -1.40
C LEU A 218 15.04 12.79 -0.80
N ALA A 219 15.80 13.49 -1.67
CA ALA A 219 16.68 14.60 -1.30
C ALA A 219 16.00 15.98 -1.48
#